data_5693ba2e1d973caa428f28b0e0243da7
#
_entry.id   5693ba2e1d973caa428f28b0e0243da7
#
_cell.length_a   1.000
_cell.length_b   1.000
_cell.length_c   1.000
_cell.angle_alpha   90.00
_cell.angle_beta   90.00
_cell.angle_gamma   90.00
#
_symmetry.space_group_name_H-M   'P 1'
#
loop_
_entity.id
_entity.type
_entity.pdbx_description
1 polymer ?
#
loop_
_entity_poly.entity_id
_entity_poly.type
_entity_poly.pdbx_seq_one_letter_code
_entity_poly.pdbx_strand_id
1 'polypeptide(L)'
;MKHILFTLALASIAGIANAQHNGHSYTVEGLINDSTLNGQTLYISRYDDGMKVDSTQVTNGQFKFTGKADIPCFCRIDAGREYANFILEGGNIQVNVLTHNDPKGTPMNEEYTHMSDKTSELVTELRKRHAAIEQQTEDKSEQLRLKKEYADTYWHPTYTRLYKDMFMKNPDNALGEFAIRELAMCASPEEMDTIFAASGPWLKSLSVYHRIEKQFQGMKATAVGQKFTDFSGKTIDGAASSLSDFVGKGQYTLVDFWASWCGPCRSESPHIAELYNTYKDKGLTVVGVAVWDKPENTKKAIKELNIDWPQIIDTGMTPMDLYGVKGIPFIL
;
A
#
# COMPACT_ATOMS: atom_id res chain seq x y z
N MET A 1 -74.60 15.92 10.71
CA MET A 1 -73.76 16.26 9.56
C MET A 1 -72.60 17.06 10.11
N LYS A 2 -71.45 16.40 10.26
CA LYS A 2 -70.22 17.02 10.76
C LYS A 2 -69.24 17.13 9.58
N HIS A 3 -68.94 18.37 9.21
CA HIS A 3 -67.88 18.64 8.21
C HIS A 3 -66.53 18.57 8.90
N ILE A 4 -65.66 17.67 8.43
CA ILE A 4 -64.27 17.59 8.82
C ILE A 4 -63.44 18.37 7.77
N LEU A 5 -62.89 19.51 8.20
CA LEU A 5 -61.88 20.24 7.40
C LEU A 5 -60.54 19.52 7.49
N PHE A 6 -60.03 19.11 6.35
CA PHE A 6 -58.67 18.69 6.21
C PHE A 6 -57.78 19.92 5.94
N THR A 7 -56.97 20.30 6.91
CA THR A 7 -55.94 21.31 6.75
C THR A 7 -54.69 20.63 6.16
N LEU A 8 -54.38 20.93 4.90
CA LEU A 8 -53.05 20.57 4.31
C LEU A 8 -51.99 21.46 4.95
N ALA A 9 -51.08 20.84 5.69
CA ALA A 9 -49.83 21.47 6.09
C ALA A 9 -48.86 21.42 4.91
N LEU A 10 -48.59 22.58 4.30
CA LEU A 10 -47.44 22.74 3.38
C LEU A 10 -46.16 22.67 4.22
N ALA A 11 -45.43 21.58 4.11
CA ALA A 11 -44.05 21.50 4.57
C ALA A 11 -43.19 22.34 3.63
N SER A 12 -42.70 23.45 4.13
CA SER A 12 -41.69 24.27 3.50
C SER A 12 -40.40 23.44 3.36
N ILE A 13 -40.06 23.03 2.15
CA ILE A 13 -38.74 22.50 1.81
C ILE A 13 -37.76 23.67 1.97
N ALA A 14 -37.08 23.71 3.11
CA ALA A 14 -35.96 24.61 3.33
C ALA A 14 -34.89 24.33 2.25
N GLY A 15 -34.60 25.34 1.49
CA GLY A 15 -33.60 25.27 0.42
C GLY A 15 -32.26 24.77 0.97
N ILE A 16 -31.77 23.70 0.38
CA ILE A 16 -30.39 23.33 0.47
C ILE A 16 -29.65 24.49 -0.22
N ALA A 17 -29.01 25.34 0.58
CA ALA A 17 -28.11 26.34 0.07
C ALA A 17 -27.07 25.59 -0.78
N ASN A 18 -27.12 25.79 -2.10
CA ASN A 18 -26.02 25.47 -2.99
C ASN A 18 -24.82 26.29 -2.52
N ALA A 19 -23.93 25.69 -1.72
CA ALA A 19 -22.59 26.18 -1.57
C ALA A 19 -22.03 26.22 -2.99
N GLN A 20 -21.81 27.42 -3.52
CA GLN A 20 -21.07 27.59 -4.78
C GLN A 20 -19.66 27.04 -4.53
N HIS A 21 -19.44 25.82 -4.96
CA HIS A 21 -18.12 25.24 -5.03
C HIS A 21 -17.32 26.09 -6.05
N ASN A 22 -16.37 26.87 -5.56
CA ASN A 22 -15.44 27.65 -6.38
C ASN A 22 -14.34 26.77 -7.00
N GLY A 23 -14.65 25.52 -7.32
CA GLY A 23 -13.70 24.57 -7.87
C GLY A 23 -13.10 25.03 -9.20
N HIS A 24 -11.83 24.73 -9.38
CA HIS A 24 -11.12 24.98 -10.64
C HIS A 24 -11.58 23.98 -11.70
N SER A 25 -11.93 24.48 -12.90
CA SER A 25 -12.31 23.63 -14.03
C SER A 25 -11.12 22.79 -14.49
N TYR A 26 -11.37 21.51 -14.76
CA TYR A 26 -10.38 20.62 -15.33
C TYR A 26 -10.87 19.96 -16.62
N THR A 27 -9.91 19.57 -17.44
CA THR A 27 -10.05 18.60 -18.51
C THR A 27 -8.99 17.53 -18.31
N VAL A 28 -9.38 16.24 -18.29
CA VAL A 28 -8.44 15.11 -18.30
C VAL A 28 -8.68 14.34 -19.58
N GLU A 29 -7.66 14.19 -20.41
CA GLU A 29 -7.77 13.51 -21.69
C GLU A 29 -6.59 12.58 -21.94
N GLY A 30 -6.84 11.52 -22.70
CA GLY A 30 -5.81 10.54 -23.02
C GLY A 30 -6.21 9.54 -24.10
N LEU A 31 -5.25 8.67 -24.41
CA LEU A 31 -5.38 7.63 -25.42
C LEU A 31 -5.37 6.23 -24.77
N ILE A 32 -6.13 5.32 -25.38
CA ILE A 32 -6.17 3.91 -25.03
C ILE A 32 -5.92 3.10 -26.28
N ASN A 33 -4.95 2.20 -26.25
CA ASN A 33 -4.67 1.33 -27.42
C ASN A 33 -5.55 0.07 -27.48
N ASP A 34 -6.36 -0.18 -26.46
CA ASP A 34 -7.25 -1.33 -26.41
C ASP A 34 -8.62 -0.99 -27.01
N SER A 35 -8.85 -1.40 -28.25
CA SER A 35 -10.11 -1.17 -28.96
C SER A 35 -11.32 -1.85 -28.30
N THR A 36 -11.12 -2.87 -27.45
CA THR A 36 -12.20 -3.57 -26.74
C THR A 36 -12.85 -2.69 -25.67
N LEU A 37 -12.18 -1.61 -25.28
CA LEU A 37 -12.69 -0.64 -24.32
C LEU A 37 -13.59 0.43 -24.96
N ASN A 38 -13.72 0.49 -26.29
CA ASN A 38 -14.64 1.44 -26.93
C ASN A 38 -16.08 1.21 -26.47
N GLY A 39 -16.74 2.30 -26.07
CA GLY A 39 -18.09 2.31 -25.49
C GLY A 39 -18.15 1.94 -24.00
N GLN A 40 -17.03 1.54 -23.40
CA GLN A 40 -16.98 1.30 -21.95
C GLN A 40 -16.84 2.60 -21.17
N THR A 41 -17.33 2.57 -19.93
CA THR A 41 -17.23 3.71 -19.00
C THR A 41 -15.95 3.62 -18.21
N LEU A 42 -15.13 4.67 -18.27
CA LEU A 42 -13.99 4.90 -17.37
C LEU A 42 -14.39 5.79 -16.21
N TYR A 43 -13.67 5.66 -15.12
CA TYR A 43 -13.85 6.47 -13.93
C TYR A 43 -12.52 7.10 -13.50
N ILE A 44 -12.58 8.35 -13.06
CA ILE A 44 -11.54 8.92 -12.22
C ILE A 44 -11.86 8.50 -10.79
N SER A 45 -10.94 7.80 -10.14
CA SER A 45 -11.08 7.36 -8.75
C SER A 45 -9.99 7.97 -7.89
N ARG A 46 -10.35 8.49 -6.71
CA ARG A 46 -9.34 8.93 -5.73
C ARG A 46 -8.51 7.74 -5.27
N TYR A 47 -7.21 7.93 -5.17
CA TYR A 47 -6.29 6.86 -4.78
C TYR A 47 -6.40 6.52 -3.28
N ASP A 48 -6.81 7.48 -2.44
CA ASP A 48 -6.95 7.31 -0.99
C ASP A 48 -8.01 6.27 -0.59
N ASP A 49 -9.23 6.44 -1.12
CA ASP A 49 -10.42 5.67 -0.71
C ASP A 49 -11.15 4.96 -1.86
N GLY A 50 -10.67 5.12 -3.09
CA GLY A 50 -11.28 4.54 -4.29
C GLY A 50 -12.59 5.22 -4.71
N MET A 51 -12.96 6.36 -4.10
CA MET A 51 -14.19 7.07 -4.45
C MET A 51 -14.14 7.55 -5.90
N LYS A 52 -15.17 7.20 -6.67
CA LYS A 52 -15.34 7.67 -8.04
C LYS A 52 -15.72 9.15 -8.05
N VAL A 53 -14.88 9.96 -8.70
CA VAL A 53 -15.03 11.42 -8.78
C VAL A 53 -15.75 11.83 -10.06
N ASP A 54 -15.44 11.17 -11.17
CA ASP A 54 -16.00 11.48 -12.48
C ASP A 54 -16.06 10.23 -13.36
N SER A 55 -16.81 10.29 -14.46
CA SER A 55 -16.94 9.21 -15.43
C SER A 55 -17.05 9.71 -16.86
N THR A 56 -16.51 8.93 -17.82
CA THR A 56 -16.64 9.20 -19.25
C THR A 56 -16.67 7.90 -20.04
N GLN A 57 -17.06 7.97 -21.31
CA GLN A 57 -17.01 6.80 -22.23
C GLN A 57 -15.81 6.90 -23.14
N VAL A 58 -15.21 5.74 -23.42
CA VAL A 58 -14.15 5.62 -24.45
C VAL A 58 -14.77 5.69 -25.85
N THR A 59 -14.24 6.59 -26.67
CA THR A 59 -14.69 6.75 -28.06
C THR A 59 -13.48 6.77 -28.99
N ASN A 60 -13.41 5.84 -29.92
CA ASN A 60 -12.30 5.71 -30.88
C ASN A 60 -10.92 5.66 -30.22
N GLY A 61 -10.78 4.92 -29.12
CA GLY A 61 -9.52 4.82 -28.37
C GLY A 61 -9.12 6.08 -27.60
N GLN A 62 -10.05 7.01 -27.41
CA GLN A 62 -9.83 8.27 -26.67
C GLN A 62 -10.83 8.41 -25.54
N PHE A 63 -10.45 9.14 -24.52
CA PHE A 63 -11.35 9.55 -23.45
C PHE A 63 -11.11 11.01 -23.06
N LYS A 64 -12.17 11.64 -22.55
CA LYS A 64 -12.12 13.00 -22.05
C LYS A 64 -13.09 13.18 -20.89
N PHE A 65 -12.59 13.62 -19.75
CA PHE A 65 -13.37 14.07 -18.62
C PHE A 65 -13.34 15.60 -18.56
N THR A 66 -14.44 16.20 -18.09
CA THR A 66 -14.51 17.66 -17.87
C THR A 66 -15.34 17.92 -16.63
N GLY A 67 -14.81 18.69 -15.69
CA GLY A 67 -15.49 18.94 -14.42
C GLY A 67 -14.86 20.09 -13.64
N LYS A 68 -15.12 20.08 -12.33
CA LYS A 68 -14.51 21.00 -11.37
C LYS A 68 -13.93 20.22 -10.21
N ALA A 69 -12.70 20.56 -9.82
CA ALA A 69 -12.01 20.03 -8.64
C ALA A 69 -11.92 21.15 -7.60
N ASP A 70 -12.42 20.90 -6.40
CA ASP A 70 -12.36 21.86 -5.29
C ASP A 70 -10.97 21.86 -4.63
N ILE A 71 -10.42 20.67 -4.44
CA ILE A 71 -9.10 20.45 -3.83
C ILE A 71 -8.35 19.43 -4.70
N PRO A 72 -7.10 19.72 -5.08
CA PRO A 72 -6.27 18.74 -5.79
C PRO A 72 -6.14 17.43 -5.00
N CYS A 73 -6.31 16.29 -5.69
CA CYS A 73 -6.19 14.96 -5.08
C CYS A 73 -5.48 13.98 -6.01
N PHE A 74 -4.78 13.02 -5.41
CA PHE A 74 -4.13 11.95 -6.16
C PHE A 74 -5.16 10.95 -6.65
N CYS A 75 -5.20 10.72 -7.96
CA CYS A 75 -6.23 9.97 -8.65
C CYS A 75 -5.65 8.90 -9.57
N ARG A 76 -6.53 7.97 -9.95
CA ARG A 76 -6.26 6.89 -10.88
C ARG A 76 -7.41 6.72 -11.87
N ILE A 77 -7.06 6.39 -13.11
CA ILE A 77 -7.96 5.86 -14.12
C ILE A 77 -7.51 4.43 -14.42
N ASP A 78 -8.41 3.45 -14.28
CA ASP A 78 -8.18 2.08 -14.70
C ASP A 78 -8.82 1.85 -16.07
N ALA A 79 -8.03 1.30 -17.01
CA ALA A 79 -8.41 1.01 -18.39
C ALA A 79 -8.06 -0.44 -18.74
N GLY A 80 -8.88 -1.39 -18.28
CA GLY A 80 -8.63 -2.82 -18.42
C GLY A 80 -7.43 -3.29 -17.59
N ARG A 81 -6.32 -3.64 -18.26
CA ARG A 81 -5.06 -4.04 -17.60
C ARG A 81 -4.12 -2.87 -17.35
N GLU A 82 -4.37 -1.77 -18.04
CA GLU A 82 -3.56 -0.56 -17.97
C GLU A 82 -4.21 0.45 -17.02
N TYR A 83 -3.44 1.43 -16.58
CA TYR A 83 -3.92 2.50 -15.70
C TYR A 83 -3.09 3.77 -15.87
N ALA A 84 -3.60 4.89 -15.38
CA ALA A 84 -2.82 6.11 -15.21
C ALA A 84 -3.04 6.69 -13.82
N ASN A 85 -1.94 7.04 -13.14
CA ASN A 85 -1.97 7.83 -11.91
C ASN A 85 -1.69 9.29 -12.27
N PHE A 86 -2.37 10.21 -11.62
CA PHE A 86 -2.22 11.64 -11.84
C PHE A 86 -2.81 12.44 -10.68
N ILE A 87 -2.54 13.74 -10.68
CA ILE A 87 -3.16 14.65 -9.72
C ILE A 87 -4.32 15.37 -10.42
N LEU A 88 -5.54 15.15 -9.93
CA LEU A 88 -6.71 15.88 -10.41
C LEU A 88 -6.68 17.29 -9.81
N GLU A 89 -6.26 18.26 -10.62
CA GLU A 89 -6.21 19.68 -10.30
C GLU A 89 -6.87 20.49 -11.43
N GLY A 90 -7.02 21.81 -11.26
CA GLY A 90 -7.54 22.66 -12.34
C GLY A 90 -6.60 22.77 -13.52
N GLY A 91 -7.16 22.81 -14.74
CA GLY A 91 -6.41 22.94 -15.98
C GLY A 91 -6.59 21.78 -16.95
N ASN A 92 -5.73 21.68 -17.94
CA ASN A 92 -5.76 20.63 -18.96
C ASN A 92 -4.70 19.57 -18.63
N ILE A 93 -5.15 18.39 -18.24
CA ILE A 93 -4.31 17.27 -17.83
C ILE A 93 -4.31 16.23 -18.95
N GLN A 94 -3.13 15.90 -19.44
CA GLN A 94 -2.92 14.81 -20.38
C GLN A 94 -2.40 13.59 -19.62
N VAL A 95 -3.03 12.43 -19.81
CA VAL A 95 -2.62 11.18 -19.18
C VAL A 95 -2.40 10.11 -20.24
N ASN A 96 -1.43 9.23 -19.97
CA ASN A 96 -1.13 8.10 -20.84
C ASN A 96 -1.24 6.81 -20.01
N VAL A 97 -2.27 6.00 -20.29
CA VAL A 97 -2.50 4.76 -19.56
C VAL A 97 -1.42 3.70 -19.81
N LEU A 98 -0.64 3.83 -20.90
CA LEU A 98 0.44 2.86 -21.22
C LEU A 98 1.73 3.12 -20.46
N THR A 99 1.99 4.37 -20.09
CA THR A 99 3.19 4.77 -19.34
C THR A 99 2.93 4.91 -17.85
N HIS A 100 1.66 4.87 -17.44
CA HIS A 100 1.15 4.84 -16.08
C HIS A 100 1.38 6.12 -15.24
N ASN A 101 2.57 6.73 -15.29
CA ASN A 101 2.99 7.78 -14.35
C ASN A 101 3.68 8.96 -15.04
N ASP A 102 3.20 9.40 -16.20
CA ASP A 102 3.70 10.59 -16.89
C ASP A 102 2.59 11.61 -17.27
N PRO A 103 1.70 11.98 -16.35
CA PRO A 103 0.72 13.01 -16.62
C PRO A 103 1.40 14.36 -16.86
N LYS A 104 0.78 15.21 -17.71
CA LYS A 104 1.34 16.50 -18.15
C LYS A 104 0.28 17.59 -18.19
N GLY A 105 0.74 18.81 -18.35
CA GLY A 105 -0.09 19.98 -18.69
C GLY A 105 -0.53 20.81 -17.49
N THR A 106 -0.21 20.41 -16.26
CA THR A 106 -0.48 21.21 -15.06
C THR A 106 0.66 21.10 -14.05
N PRO A 107 0.86 22.11 -13.16
CA PRO A 107 2.07 22.20 -12.33
C PRO A 107 2.34 20.99 -11.44
N MET A 108 1.32 20.45 -10.75
CA MET A 108 1.52 19.30 -9.87
C MET A 108 1.77 18.02 -10.67
N ASN A 109 1.16 17.87 -11.84
CA ASN A 109 1.39 16.73 -12.72
C ASN A 109 2.79 16.76 -13.34
N GLU A 110 3.32 17.92 -13.71
CA GLU A 110 4.71 18.05 -14.17
C GLU A 110 5.71 17.70 -13.04
N GLU A 111 5.47 18.16 -11.81
CA GLU A 111 6.32 17.81 -10.67
C GLU A 111 6.24 16.30 -10.34
N TYR A 112 5.04 15.71 -10.38
CA TYR A 112 4.84 14.27 -10.21
C TYR A 112 5.60 13.46 -11.27
N THR A 113 5.50 13.82 -12.55
CA THR A 113 6.22 13.18 -13.65
C THR A 113 7.74 13.28 -13.46
N HIS A 114 8.24 14.47 -13.12
CA HIS A 114 9.66 14.66 -12.84
C HIS A 114 10.17 13.73 -11.71
N MET A 115 9.37 13.53 -10.66
CA MET A 115 9.71 12.62 -9.57
C MET A 115 9.66 11.16 -10.02
N SER A 116 8.68 10.78 -10.85
CA SER A 116 8.57 9.46 -11.45
C SER A 116 9.79 9.13 -12.33
N ASP A 117 10.25 10.09 -13.13
CA ASP A 117 11.44 9.95 -13.96
C ASP A 117 12.69 9.71 -13.12
N LYS A 118 12.92 10.51 -12.07
CA LYS A 118 14.05 10.31 -11.14
C LYS A 118 14.01 8.94 -10.45
N THR A 119 12.83 8.50 -10.08
CA THR A 119 12.65 7.16 -9.49
C THR A 119 12.99 6.07 -10.49
N SER A 120 12.58 6.22 -11.74
CA SER A 120 12.88 5.29 -12.83
C SER A 120 14.39 5.22 -13.11
N GLU A 121 15.11 6.34 -13.04
CA GLU A 121 16.56 6.39 -13.13
C GLU A 121 17.22 5.61 -11.99
N LEU A 122 16.79 5.83 -10.73
CA LEU A 122 17.31 5.09 -9.57
C LEU A 122 17.05 3.59 -9.66
N VAL A 123 15.86 3.18 -10.12
CA VAL A 123 15.54 1.76 -10.32
C VAL A 123 16.40 1.14 -11.43
N THR A 124 16.67 1.90 -12.48
CA THR A 124 17.54 1.47 -13.57
C THR A 124 18.96 1.28 -13.08
N GLU A 125 19.48 2.17 -12.24
CA GLU A 125 20.79 2.05 -11.60
C GLU A 125 20.86 0.84 -10.68
N LEU A 126 19.83 0.61 -9.84
CA LEU A 126 19.73 -0.57 -8.99
C LEU A 126 19.83 -1.88 -9.80
N ARG A 127 19.08 -1.96 -10.91
CA ARG A 127 19.10 -3.13 -11.80
C ARG A 127 20.49 -3.36 -12.42
N LYS A 128 21.15 -2.29 -12.88
CA LYS A 128 22.53 -2.37 -13.40
C LYS A 128 23.52 -2.87 -12.34
N ARG A 129 23.38 -2.36 -11.10
CA ARG A 129 24.22 -2.80 -9.98
C ARG A 129 24.00 -4.26 -9.62
N HIS A 130 22.74 -4.70 -9.56
CA HIS A 130 22.41 -6.10 -9.33
C HIS A 130 22.98 -7.03 -10.40
N ALA A 131 22.85 -6.67 -11.69
CA ALA A 131 23.44 -7.43 -12.78
C ALA A 131 24.97 -7.50 -12.70
N ALA A 132 25.65 -6.41 -12.31
CA ALA A 132 27.10 -6.40 -12.10
C ALA A 132 27.54 -7.31 -10.94
N ILE A 133 26.77 -7.34 -9.83
CA ILE A 133 27.02 -8.25 -8.71
C ILE A 133 26.87 -9.72 -9.15
N GLU A 134 25.85 -10.04 -9.95
CA GLU A 134 25.65 -11.39 -10.49
C GLU A 134 26.79 -11.87 -11.41
N GLN A 135 27.43 -10.94 -12.12
CA GLN A 135 28.60 -11.22 -12.93
C GLN A 135 29.89 -11.33 -12.10
N GLN A 136 29.96 -10.71 -10.93
CA GLN A 136 31.16 -10.69 -10.07
C GLN A 136 31.39 -12.01 -9.33
N THR A 137 30.31 -12.72 -8.96
CA THR A 137 30.37 -13.97 -8.20
C THR A 137 29.20 -14.89 -8.53
N GLU A 138 29.45 -16.21 -8.55
CA GLU A 138 28.41 -17.24 -8.69
C GLU A 138 27.78 -17.62 -7.33
N ASP A 139 28.44 -17.27 -6.22
CA ASP A 139 27.94 -17.54 -4.86
C ASP A 139 26.69 -16.72 -4.57
N LYS A 140 25.55 -17.41 -4.44
CA LYS A 140 24.24 -16.79 -4.19
C LYS A 140 24.17 -16.06 -2.84
N SER A 141 24.86 -16.57 -1.82
CA SER A 141 24.91 -15.93 -0.51
C SER A 141 25.67 -14.61 -0.57
N GLU A 142 26.79 -14.59 -1.28
CA GLU A 142 27.58 -13.38 -1.49
C GLU A 142 26.84 -12.37 -2.39
N GLN A 143 26.16 -12.84 -3.45
CA GLN A 143 25.27 -11.97 -4.25
C GLN A 143 24.23 -11.27 -3.38
N LEU A 144 23.55 -12.03 -2.51
CA LEU A 144 22.51 -11.49 -1.62
C LEU A 144 23.11 -10.46 -0.65
N ARG A 145 24.25 -10.77 -0.04
CA ARG A 145 24.96 -9.85 0.86
C ARG A 145 25.33 -8.53 0.18
N LEU A 146 25.92 -8.60 -1.02
CA LEU A 146 26.33 -7.40 -1.77
C LEU A 146 25.14 -6.57 -2.25
N LYS A 147 24.05 -7.22 -2.70
CA LYS A 147 22.82 -6.53 -3.10
C LYS A 147 22.20 -5.81 -1.92
N LYS A 148 22.14 -6.48 -0.75
CA LYS A 148 21.64 -5.89 0.49
C LYS A 148 22.49 -4.71 0.94
N GLU A 149 23.81 -4.85 0.95
CA GLU A 149 24.74 -3.78 1.30
C GLU A 149 24.55 -2.54 0.42
N TYR A 150 24.42 -2.72 -0.90
CA TYR A 150 24.16 -1.62 -1.82
C TYR A 150 22.77 -0.98 -1.59
N ALA A 151 21.76 -1.80 -1.34
CA ALA A 151 20.43 -1.28 -1.03
C ALA A 151 20.45 -0.44 0.25
N ASP A 152 21.05 -0.94 1.33
CA ASP A 152 21.05 -0.28 2.64
C ASP A 152 21.94 0.97 2.67
N THR A 153 23.08 0.97 1.94
CA THR A 153 24.05 2.07 2.00
C THR A 153 23.85 3.16 0.97
N TYR A 154 23.19 2.86 -0.14
CA TYR A 154 23.03 3.81 -1.24
C TYR A 154 21.57 3.98 -1.70
N TRP A 155 20.90 2.88 -2.08
CA TRP A 155 19.60 2.99 -2.75
C TRP A 155 18.52 3.49 -1.81
N HIS A 156 18.32 2.84 -0.65
CA HIS A 156 17.29 3.25 0.32
C HIS A 156 17.50 4.68 0.83
N PRO A 157 18.71 5.10 1.25
CA PRO A 157 18.93 6.48 1.68
C PRO A 157 18.69 7.51 0.58
N THR A 158 19.06 7.18 -0.68
CA THR A 158 18.86 8.09 -1.82
C THR A 158 17.39 8.24 -2.15
N TYR A 159 16.66 7.13 -2.22
CA TYR A 159 15.22 7.10 -2.45
C TYR A 159 14.45 7.85 -1.34
N THR A 160 14.74 7.55 -0.07
CA THR A 160 14.11 8.21 1.08
C THR A 160 14.34 9.72 1.04
N ARG A 161 15.57 10.17 0.79
CA ARG A 161 15.89 11.60 0.68
C ARG A 161 15.11 12.27 -0.45
N LEU A 162 15.00 11.64 -1.61
CA LEU A 162 14.28 12.16 -2.76
C LEU A 162 12.81 12.47 -2.42
N TYR A 163 12.12 11.52 -1.81
CA TYR A 163 10.72 11.69 -1.45
C TYR A 163 10.52 12.55 -0.19
N LYS A 164 11.47 12.55 0.74
CA LYS A 164 11.46 13.45 1.89
C LYS A 164 11.58 14.91 1.45
N ASP A 165 12.47 15.22 0.51
CA ASP A 165 12.63 16.57 -0.05
C ASP A 165 11.36 17.03 -0.78
N MET A 166 10.70 16.14 -1.52
CA MET A 166 9.39 16.41 -2.14
C MET A 166 8.32 16.65 -1.08
N PHE A 167 8.22 15.79 -0.07
CA PHE A 167 7.26 15.91 1.01
C PHE A 167 7.39 17.23 1.77
N MET A 168 8.62 17.61 2.13
CA MET A 168 8.87 18.84 2.91
C MET A 168 8.48 20.12 2.15
N LYS A 169 8.42 20.08 0.81
CA LYS A 169 7.88 21.16 -0.01
C LYS A 169 6.36 21.12 -0.12
N ASN A 170 5.77 19.96 0.08
CA ASN A 170 4.37 19.67 -0.19
C ASN A 170 3.67 18.99 1.01
N PRO A 171 3.77 19.49 2.25
CA PRO A 171 3.35 18.74 3.44
C PRO A 171 1.84 18.61 3.61
N ASP A 172 1.04 19.30 2.77
CA ASP A 172 -0.43 19.37 2.93
C ASP A 172 -1.16 19.44 1.57
N ASN A 173 -0.70 18.68 0.57
CA ASN A 173 -1.35 18.60 -0.74
C ASN A 173 -1.17 17.22 -1.40
N ALA A 174 -1.69 17.04 -2.62
CA ALA A 174 -1.67 15.76 -3.33
C ALA A 174 -0.25 15.23 -3.65
N LEU A 175 0.75 16.08 -3.82
CA LEU A 175 2.15 15.67 -3.95
C LEU A 175 2.70 15.13 -2.64
N GLY A 176 2.29 15.71 -1.51
CA GLY A 176 2.61 15.20 -0.17
C GLY A 176 1.94 13.84 0.10
N GLU A 177 0.69 13.66 -0.35
CA GLU A 177 0.02 12.35 -0.31
C GLU A 177 0.80 11.29 -1.10
N PHE A 178 1.25 11.61 -2.30
CA PHE A 178 2.09 10.72 -3.09
C PHE A 178 3.42 10.43 -2.37
N ALA A 179 4.12 11.47 -1.91
CA ALA A 179 5.41 11.31 -1.25
C ALA A 179 5.35 10.48 0.04
N ILE A 180 4.32 10.64 0.88
CA ILE A 180 4.20 9.86 2.13
C ILE A 180 3.95 8.37 1.84
N ARG A 181 3.28 8.02 0.75
CA ARG A 181 3.08 6.63 0.31
C ARG A 181 4.41 5.97 -0.06
N GLU A 182 5.25 6.69 -0.81
CA GLU A 182 6.57 6.21 -1.22
C GLU A 182 7.52 6.10 -0.01
N LEU A 183 7.52 7.09 0.89
CA LEU A 183 8.27 7.05 2.14
C LEU A 183 7.86 5.88 3.03
N ALA A 184 6.57 5.54 3.07
CA ALA A 184 6.08 4.40 3.83
C ALA A 184 6.71 3.07 3.41
N MET A 185 7.23 2.95 2.18
CA MET A 185 7.88 1.72 1.71
C MET A 185 9.31 1.56 2.23
N CYS A 186 10.06 2.67 2.43
CA CYS A 186 11.51 2.61 2.66
C CYS A 186 12.00 3.37 3.90
N ALA A 187 11.28 4.39 4.36
CA ALA A 187 11.71 5.19 5.51
C ALA A 187 11.70 4.40 6.83
N SER A 188 12.62 4.76 7.73
CA SER A 188 12.62 4.24 9.10
C SER A 188 11.49 4.87 9.94
N PRO A 189 11.13 4.26 11.10
CA PRO A 189 10.16 4.87 12.01
C PRO A 189 10.55 6.27 12.48
N GLU A 190 11.83 6.54 12.70
CA GLU A 190 12.35 7.84 13.14
C GLU A 190 12.25 8.91 12.05
N GLU A 191 12.52 8.52 10.80
CA GLU A 191 12.33 9.41 9.64
C GLU A 191 10.87 9.77 9.46
N MET A 192 9.96 8.78 9.61
CA MET A 192 8.52 9.00 9.49
C MET A 192 7.96 9.89 10.59
N ASP A 193 8.54 9.93 11.80
CA ASP A 193 8.14 10.89 12.84
C ASP A 193 8.28 12.34 12.37
N THR A 194 9.35 12.64 11.65
CA THR A 194 9.57 13.98 11.07
C THR A 194 8.49 14.29 10.03
N ILE A 195 8.11 13.30 9.22
CA ILE A 195 7.06 13.42 8.19
C ILE A 195 5.69 13.64 8.85
N PHE A 196 5.32 12.83 9.84
CA PHE A 196 4.06 12.97 10.57
C PHE A 196 3.95 14.32 11.30
N ALA A 197 5.05 14.78 11.91
CA ALA A 197 5.08 16.09 12.58
C ALA A 197 4.87 17.25 11.60
N ALA A 198 5.43 17.17 10.39
CA ALA A 198 5.32 18.19 9.35
C ALA A 198 4.01 18.14 8.57
N SER A 199 3.25 17.02 8.62
CA SER A 199 2.01 16.85 7.87
C SER A 199 0.94 17.86 8.25
N GLY A 200 0.30 18.46 7.24
CA GLY A 200 -0.78 19.43 7.44
C GLY A 200 -2.16 18.79 7.66
N PRO A 201 -3.19 19.61 7.95
CA PRO A 201 -4.52 19.12 8.31
C PRO A 201 -5.22 18.36 7.19
N TRP A 202 -5.07 18.77 5.95
CA TRP A 202 -5.68 18.08 4.82
C TRP A 202 -5.09 16.67 4.67
N LEU A 203 -3.76 16.54 4.66
CA LEU A 203 -3.11 15.23 4.56
C LEU A 203 -3.49 14.32 5.74
N LYS A 204 -3.56 14.85 6.95
CA LYS A 204 -4.01 14.14 8.16
C LYS A 204 -5.48 13.68 8.10
N SER A 205 -6.31 14.25 7.22
CA SER A 205 -7.70 13.81 7.05
C SER A 205 -7.86 12.59 6.14
N LEU A 206 -6.79 12.18 5.43
CA LEU A 206 -6.83 11.08 4.48
C LEU A 206 -6.76 9.72 5.17
N SER A 207 -7.48 8.73 4.64
CA SER A 207 -7.47 7.35 5.13
C SER A 207 -6.08 6.72 5.04
N VAL A 208 -5.34 7.02 3.97
CA VAL A 208 -3.97 6.52 3.77
C VAL A 208 -3.03 7.04 4.85
N TYR A 209 -3.16 8.31 5.26
CA TYR A 209 -2.33 8.86 6.32
C TYR A 209 -2.50 8.06 7.62
N HIS A 210 -3.73 7.84 8.07
CA HIS A 210 -4.02 7.07 9.28
C HIS A 210 -3.54 5.62 9.20
N ARG A 211 -3.65 5.00 8.02
CA ARG A 211 -3.15 3.64 7.80
C ARG A 211 -1.64 3.57 7.92
N ILE A 212 -0.91 4.52 7.30
CA ILE A 212 0.55 4.59 7.38
C ILE A 212 0.99 4.90 8.81
N GLU A 213 0.36 5.88 9.48
CA GLU A 213 0.67 6.22 10.86
C GLU A 213 0.51 5.02 11.80
N LYS A 214 -0.61 4.30 11.70
CA LYS A 214 -0.87 3.07 12.48
C LYS A 214 0.19 2.00 12.22
N GLN A 215 0.59 1.81 10.96
CA GLN A 215 1.64 0.87 10.59
C GLN A 215 2.97 1.19 11.27
N PHE A 216 3.40 2.45 11.26
CA PHE A 216 4.64 2.87 11.90
C PHE A 216 4.57 2.84 13.42
N GLN A 217 3.41 3.10 14.01
CA GLN A 217 3.17 2.89 15.44
C GLN A 217 3.34 1.42 15.81
N GLY A 218 2.78 0.50 15.00
CA GLY A 218 2.97 -0.95 15.15
C GLY A 218 4.44 -1.37 15.10
N MET A 219 5.19 -0.89 14.10
CA MET A 219 6.63 -1.14 13.97
C MET A 219 7.41 -0.72 15.22
N LYS A 220 7.09 0.45 15.79
CA LYS A 220 7.73 0.94 17.03
C LYS A 220 7.36 0.13 18.25
N ALA A 221 6.07 -0.25 18.36
CA ALA A 221 5.57 -1.01 19.50
C ALA A 221 6.17 -2.43 19.56
N THR A 222 6.64 -2.95 18.44
CA THR A 222 7.20 -4.31 18.31
C THR A 222 8.67 -4.33 17.87
N ALA A 223 9.36 -3.17 17.99
CA ALA A 223 10.79 -3.07 17.67
C ALA A 223 11.64 -3.97 18.60
N VAL A 224 12.88 -4.23 18.20
CA VAL A 224 13.84 -5.00 18.99
C VAL A 224 13.95 -4.40 20.40
N GLY A 225 13.84 -5.26 21.42
CA GLY A 225 13.85 -4.88 22.84
C GLY A 225 12.47 -4.54 23.42
N GLN A 226 11.42 -4.45 22.59
CA GLN A 226 10.05 -4.30 23.06
C GLN A 226 9.41 -5.67 23.39
N LYS A 227 8.39 -5.63 24.25
CA LYS A 227 7.57 -6.83 24.49
C LYS A 227 6.71 -7.11 23.27
N PHE A 228 6.54 -8.39 22.91
CA PHE A 228 5.63 -8.78 21.83
C PHE A 228 4.20 -8.27 22.09
N THR A 229 3.49 -7.97 21.01
CA THR A 229 2.08 -7.57 21.05
C THR A 229 1.23 -8.80 20.69
N ASP A 230 0.32 -9.17 21.58
CA ASP A 230 -0.53 -10.35 21.39
C ASP A 230 -1.64 -10.13 20.35
N PHE A 231 -2.02 -11.17 19.66
CA PHE A 231 -3.17 -11.22 18.76
C PHE A 231 -3.75 -12.64 18.73
N SER A 232 -4.99 -12.74 18.28
CA SER A 232 -5.71 -14.02 18.23
C SER A 232 -6.07 -14.41 16.80
N GLY A 233 -6.23 -15.71 16.61
CA GLY A 233 -6.70 -16.36 15.40
C GLY A 233 -7.23 -17.74 15.75
N LYS A 234 -7.03 -18.70 14.86
CA LYS A 234 -7.44 -20.10 15.04
C LYS A 234 -6.30 -21.05 14.73
N THR A 235 -6.32 -22.21 15.36
CA THR A 235 -5.51 -23.35 14.92
C THR A 235 -6.02 -23.91 13.59
N ILE A 236 -5.28 -24.82 12.98
CA ILE A 236 -5.70 -25.54 11.75
C ILE A 236 -7.04 -26.26 11.96
N ASP A 237 -7.29 -26.78 13.16
CA ASP A 237 -8.51 -27.51 13.53
C ASP A 237 -9.67 -26.60 13.91
N GLY A 238 -9.45 -25.26 13.94
CA GLY A 238 -10.48 -24.27 14.19
C GLY A 238 -10.65 -23.85 15.65
N ALA A 239 -9.82 -24.35 16.57
CA ALA A 239 -9.81 -23.90 17.96
C ALA A 239 -9.21 -22.48 18.05
N ALA A 240 -9.61 -21.71 19.06
CA ALA A 240 -9.00 -20.40 19.33
C ALA A 240 -7.51 -20.56 19.67
N SER A 241 -6.68 -19.65 19.18
CA SER A 241 -5.26 -19.61 19.46
C SER A 241 -4.77 -18.15 19.42
N SER A 242 -3.77 -17.85 20.24
CA SER A 242 -3.15 -16.52 20.34
C SER A 242 -1.64 -16.65 20.26
N LEU A 243 -0.96 -15.57 19.90
CA LEU A 243 0.51 -15.55 19.86
C LEU A 243 1.11 -15.86 21.26
N SER A 244 0.44 -15.40 22.31
CA SER A 244 0.82 -15.69 23.71
C SER A 244 0.81 -17.17 24.08
N ASP A 245 0.17 -18.04 23.29
CA ASP A 245 0.24 -19.49 23.49
C ASP A 245 1.65 -20.04 23.19
N PHE A 246 2.45 -19.31 22.41
CA PHE A 246 3.75 -19.74 21.92
C PHE A 246 4.91 -18.87 22.43
N VAL A 247 4.68 -17.60 22.71
CA VAL A 247 5.71 -16.63 23.10
C VAL A 247 5.72 -16.42 24.61
N GLY A 248 6.89 -16.07 25.16
CA GLY A 248 7.04 -15.72 26.59
C GLY A 248 7.10 -16.94 27.53
N LYS A 249 7.41 -18.11 27.02
CA LYS A 249 7.53 -19.36 27.80
C LYS A 249 8.97 -19.65 28.26
N GLY A 250 9.87 -18.67 28.21
CA GLY A 250 11.29 -18.85 28.57
C GLY A 250 12.12 -19.56 27.49
N GLN A 251 11.59 -19.59 26.25
CA GLN A 251 12.25 -20.16 25.08
C GLN A 251 12.32 -19.13 23.96
N TYR A 252 13.15 -19.40 22.96
CA TYR A 252 13.15 -18.63 21.71
C TYR A 252 11.92 -19.02 20.88
N THR A 253 11.27 -18.01 20.28
CA THR A 253 10.14 -18.24 19.38
C THR A 253 10.43 -17.54 18.05
N LEU A 254 10.47 -18.32 16.96
CA LEU A 254 10.48 -17.79 15.60
C LEU A 254 9.02 -17.64 15.15
N VAL A 255 8.66 -16.43 14.77
CA VAL A 255 7.31 -16.10 14.24
C VAL A 255 7.43 -15.80 12.76
N ASP A 256 6.82 -16.64 11.91
CA ASP A 256 6.82 -16.50 10.44
C ASP A 256 5.47 -15.99 9.95
N PHE A 257 5.43 -14.76 9.47
CA PHE A 257 4.26 -14.18 8.81
C PHE A 257 4.29 -14.54 7.32
N TRP A 258 3.34 -15.33 6.88
CA TRP A 258 3.33 -15.91 5.55
C TRP A 258 1.94 -16.03 4.91
N ALA A 259 1.88 -16.42 3.64
CA ALA A 259 0.64 -16.77 2.95
C ALA A 259 0.85 -17.89 1.93
N SER A 260 -0.20 -18.64 1.63
CA SER A 260 -0.16 -19.78 0.69
C SER A 260 0.24 -19.36 -0.75
N TRP A 261 -0.13 -18.17 -1.16
CA TRP A 261 0.18 -17.59 -2.47
C TRP A 261 1.54 -16.89 -2.55
N CYS A 262 2.23 -16.72 -1.42
CA CYS A 262 3.51 -16.02 -1.35
C CYS A 262 4.65 -16.94 -1.82
N GLY A 263 5.14 -16.78 -3.03
CA GLY A 263 6.23 -17.58 -3.59
C GLY A 263 7.51 -17.54 -2.74
N PRO A 264 8.04 -16.37 -2.36
CA PRO A 264 9.22 -16.28 -1.47
C PRO A 264 9.02 -16.96 -0.11
N CYS A 265 7.81 -16.85 0.50
CA CYS A 265 7.51 -17.53 1.76
C CYS A 265 7.60 -19.07 1.61
N ARG A 266 7.05 -19.58 0.50
CA ARG A 266 7.12 -21.02 0.18
C ARG A 266 8.56 -21.50 -0.03
N SER A 267 9.43 -20.65 -0.58
CA SER A 267 10.86 -20.95 -0.75
C SER A 267 11.62 -20.92 0.58
N GLU A 268 11.16 -20.17 1.57
CA GLU A 268 11.76 -20.10 2.91
C GLU A 268 11.33 -21.25 3.82
N SER A 269 10.14 -21.84 3.61
CA SER A 269 9.61 -22.94 4.45
C SER A 269 10.57 -24.11 4.67
N PRO A 270 11.38 -24.60 3.70
CA PRO A 270 12.36 -25.67 3.96
C PRO A 270 13.46 -25.25 4.96
N HIS A 271 13.92 -24.00 4.93
CA HIS A 271 14.91 -23.48 5.88
C HIS A 271 14.33 -23.40 7.30
N ILE A 272 13.07 -22.94 7.41
CA ILE A 272 12.35 -22.92 8.70
C ILE A 272 12.17 -24.34 9.22
N ALA A 273 11.82 -25.30 8.35
CA ALA A 273 11.69 -26.72 8.72
C ALA A 273 13.01 -27.31 9.26
N GLU A 274 14.15 -26.98 8.63
CA GLU A 274 15.47 -27.40 9.11
C GLU A 274 15.78 -26.84 10.50
N LEU A 275 15.53 -25.53 10.72
CA LEU A 275 15.69 -24.88 12.01
C LEU A 275 14.78 -25.53 13.07
N TYR A 276 13.50 -25.71 12.75
CA TYR A 276 12.53 -26.34 13.64
C TYR A 276 12.98 -27.74 14.05
N ASN A 277 13.32 -28.61 13.11
CA ASN A 277 13.74 -29.98 13.38
C ASN A 277 15.05 -30.06 14.18
N THR A 278 15.97 -29.10 13.96
CA THR A 278 17.26 -29.06 14.66
C THR A 278 17.15 -28.59 16.11
N TYR A 279 16.20 -27.66 16.40
CA TYR A 279 16.21 -26.91 17.66
C TYR A 279 14.93 -27.01 18.48
N LYS A 280 13.83 -27.65 18.00
CA LYS A 280 12.57 -27.81 18.76
C LYS A 280 12.74 -28.43 20.15
N ASP A 281 13.67 -29.40 20.28
CA ASP A 281 13.99 -30.03 21.55
C ASP A 281 15.09 -29.30 22.33
N LYS A 282 15.58 -28.16 21.81
CA LYS A 282 16.66 -27.37 22.41
C LYS A 282 16.20 -25.94 22.78
N GLY A 283 14.89 -25.71 22.84
CA GLY A 283 14.32 -24.45 23.29
C GLY A 283 13.91 -23.47 22.18
N LEU A 284 13.73 -23.95 20.95
CA LEU A 284 13.13 -23.16 19.87
C LEU A 284 11.68 -23.59 19.63
N THR A 285 10.79 -22.63 19.71
CA THR A 285 9.40 -22.76 19.20
C THR A 285 9.33 -22.04 17.84
N VAL A 286 8.64 -22.64 16.88
CA VAL A 286 8.30 -21.97 15.61
C VAL A 286 6.78 -21.86 15.54
N VAL A 287 6.27 -20.71 15.14
CA VAL A 287 4.84 -20.48 14.87
C VAL A 287 4.67 -19.76 13.55
N GLY A 288 3.90 -20.34 12.63
CA GLY A 288 3.47 -19.67 11.40
C GLY A 288 2.22 -18.86 11.66
N VAL A 289 2.17 -17.66 11.11
CA VAL A 289 1.02 -16.75 11.18
C VAL A 289 0.55 -16.47 9.76
N ALA A 290 -0.56 -17.10 9.39
CA ALA A 290 -1.13 -16.87 8.05
C ALA A 290 -1.83 -15.53 7.99
N VAL A 291 -1.38 -14.67 7.07
CA VAL A 291 -1.91 -13.33 6.84
C VAL A 291 -2.31 -13.15 5.38
N TRP A 292 -3.30 -12.29 5.10
CA TRP A 292 -3.80 -12.02 3.74
C TRP A 292 -4.23 -13.27 2.96
N ASP A 293 -4.67 -14.30 3.66
CA ASP A 293 -4.96 -15.60 3.08
C ASP A 293 -6.32 -16.14 3.53
N LYS A 294 -6.88 -17.04 2.74
CA LYS A 294 -8.07 -17.76 3.12
C LYS A 294 -7.68 -19.05 3.87
N PRO A 295 -8.38 -19.39 4.97
CA PRO A 295 -8.03 -20.56 5.79
C PRO A 295 -7.93 -21.87 5.00
N GLU A 296 -8.78 -22.07 4.00
CA GLU A 296 -8.74 -23.25 3.14
C GLU A 296 -7.48 -23.35 2.28
N ASN A 297 -6.99 -22.20 1.75
CA ASN A 297 -5.77 -22.17 0.97
C ASN A 297 -4.54 -22.39 1.84
N THR A 298 -4.50 -21.76 3.01
CA THR A 298 -3.45 -21.96 4.02
C THR A 298 -3.36 -23.45 4.42
N LYS A 299 -4.48 -24.09 4.75
CA LYS A 299 -4.53 -25.53 5.11
C LYS A 299 -4.01 -26.43 3.98
N LYS A 300 -4.29 -26.08 2.74
CA LYS A 300 -3.78 -26.80 1.58
C LYS A 300 -2.26 -26.64 1.46
N ALA A 301 -1.75 -25.41 1.56
CA ALA A 301 -0.32 -25.12 1.45
C ALA A 301 0.50 -25.74 2.57
N ILE A 302 -0.02 -25.78 3.81
CA ILE A 302 0.60 -26.48 4.95
C ILE A 302 0.88 -27.95 4.61
N LYS A 303 -0.09 -28.66 4.01
CA LYS A 303 0.07 -30.05 3.59
C LYS A 303 1.07 -30.20 2.42
N GLU A 304 1.00 -29.31 1.42
CA GLU A 304 1.90 -29.33 0.28
C GLU A 304 3.36 -29.11 0.66
N LEU A 305 3.60 -28.25 1.65
CA LEU A 305 4.94 -27.84 2.10
C LEU A 305 5.46 -28.71 3.27
N ASN A 306 4.66 -29.68 3.76
CA ASN A 306 4.96 -30.52 4.93
C ASN A 306 5.33 -29.66 6.16
N ILE A 307 4.51 -28.63 6.45
CA ILE A 307 4.71 -27.76 7.61
C ILE A 307 4.21 -28.47 8.87
N ASP A 308 5.13 -28.80 9.79
CA ASP A 308 4.86 -29.57 11.02
C ASP A 308 4.79 -28.70 12.28
N TRP A 309 5.13 -27.42 12.20
CA TRP A 309 5.07 -26.50 13.34
C TRP A 309 3.70 -25.81 13.47
N PRO A 310 3.35 -25.36 14.69
CA PRO A 310 2.09 -24.68 14.97
C PRO A 310 1.77 -23.52 14.02
N GLN A 311 0.48 -23.36 13.75
CA GLN A 311 -0.01 -22.30 12.87
C GLN A 311 -1.16 -21.54 13.52
N ILE A 312 -1.13 -20.20 13.41
CA ILE A 312 -2.26 -19.31 13.70
C ILE A 312 -2.80 -18.84 12.36
N ILE A 313 -4.05 -19.19 12.08
CA ILE A 313 -4.75 -18.84 10.82
C ILE A 313 -6.00 -18.01 11.13
N ASP A 314 -6.65 -17.48 10.11
CA ASP A 314 -7.89 -16.68 10.26
C ASP A 314 -7.69 -15.43 11.15
N THR A 315 -6.53 -14.79 11.00
CA THR A 315 -6.13 -13.63 11.81
C THR A 315 -6.63 -12.29 11.27
N GLY A 316 -7.18 -12.28 10.06
CA GLY A 316 -7.51 -11.06 9.35
C GLY A 316 -6.27 -10.18 9.08
N MET A 317 -6.44 -8.87 9.24
CA MET A 317 -5.36 -7.87 9.09
C MET A 317 -4.64 -7.55 10.42
N THR A 318 -5.18 -8.00 11.54
CA THR A 318 -4.74 -7.59 12.89
C THR A 318 -3.24 -7.78 13.13
N PRO A 319 -2.62 -8.93 12.81
CA PRO A 319 -1.18 -9.10 13.06
C PRO A 319 -0.33 -8.11 12.26
N MET A 320 -0.72 -7.86 11.02
CA MET A 320 0.00 -6.94 10.11
C MET A 320 -0.02 -5.52 10.65
N ASP A 321 -1.18 -5.06 11.12
CA ASP A 321 -1.36 -3.74 11.70
C ASP A 321 -0.57 -3.58 13.00
N LEU A 322 -0.61 -4.60 13.90
CA LEU A 322 0.05 -4.55 15.20
C LEU A 322 1.59 -4.57 15.09
N TYR A 323 2.12 -5.26 14.09
CA TYR A 323 3.57 -5.39 13.87
C TYR A 323 4.08 -4.46 12.78
N GLY A 324 3.21 -3.69 12.14
CA GLY A 324 3.57 -2.76 11.07
C GLY A 324 4.18 -3.44 9.85
N VAL A 325 3.79 -4.70 9.57
CA VAL A 325 4.40 -5.51 8.52
C VAL A 325 4.00 -4.96 7.14
N LYS A 326 5.00 -4.60 6.34
CA LYS A 326 4.82 -4.02 4.99
C LYS A 326 4.67 -5.08 3.89
N GLY A 327 5.19 -6.27 4.12
CA GLY A 327 5.20 -7.37 3.15
C GLY A 327 5.64 -8.68 3.78
N ILE A 328 5.44 -9.78 3.06
CA ILE A 328 5.82 -11.13 3.46
C ILE A 328 6.77 -11.75 2.43
N PRO A 329 7.70 -12.67 2.85
CA PRO A 329 7.85 -13.18 4.22
C PRO A 329 8.36 -12.11 5.21
N PHE A 330 7.87 -12.19 6.45
CA PHE A 330 8.38 -11.38 7.56
C PHE A 330 8.59 -12.30 8.77
N ILE A 331 9.80 -12.36 9.28
CA ILE A 331 10.22 -13.29 10.33
C ILE A 331 10.77 -12.51 11.52
N LEU A 332 10.31 -12.87 12.70
CA LEU A 332 10.72 -12.33 13.99
C LEU A 332 11.31 -13.42 14.88
#